data_ffdaf4b89ed9e3dd5074ddab6ff9da7b
#
_entry.id   ffdaf4b89ed9e3dd5074ddab6ff9da7b
#
_cell.length_a   1.000
_cell.length_b   1.000
_cell.length_c   1.000
_cell.angle_alpha   90.00
_cell.angle_beta   90.00
_cell.angle_gamma   90.00
#
_symmetry.space_group_name_H-M   'P 1'
#
loop_
_entity.id
_entity.type
_entity.pdbx_description
1 polymer ?
#
loop_
_entity_poly.entity_id
_entity_poly.type
_entity_poly.pdbx_seq_one_letter_code
_entity_poly.pdbx_strand_id
1 'polypeptide(L)'
;VRASTILVEQPSPDKLLEAAAKHQATILVTSPTAYRFMLGNMTDKIPKSLRKCVSAGETLPYPTFEEWKNLTGIKILDGIGSTEMLHIFISSREDALKPGSTGLPVPGYEAMVVDESMNPVPHGTTGQLAVRGPTGCTYLDDPRQQKYVRNGWNLTGDAYQMDEEGFF
;
A
#
# COMPACT_ATOMS: atom_id res chain seq x y z
N VAL A 1 1.97 -12.40 16.70
CA VAL A 1 0.89 -11.38 16.79
C VAL A 1 -0.43 -12.10 16.99
N ARG A 2 -1.18 -11.76 18.04
CA ARG A 2 -2.54 -12.27 18.24
C ARG A 2 -3.52 -11.24 17.67
N ALA A 3 -3.98 -11.47 16.45
CA ALA A 3 -4.97 -10.65 15.78
C ALA A 3 -6.05 -11.53 15.16
N SER A 4 -7.28 -11.02 15.12
CA SER A 4 -8.40 -11.64 14.40
C SER A 4 -8.61 -10.93 13.09
N THR A 5 -8.88 -11.68 12.03
CA THR A 5 -9.21 -11.15 10.69
C THR A 5 -10.68 -11.39 10.40
N ILE A 6 -11.35 -10.36 9.90
CA ILE A 6 -12.74 -10.43 9.43
C ILE A 6 -12.68 -10.49 7.91
N LEU A 7 -13.14 -11.59 7.33
CA LEU A 7 -13.24 -11.76 5.89
C LEU A 7 -14.67 -11.48 5.45
N VAL A 8 -14.82 -10.70 4.38
CA VAL A 8 -16.11 -10.39 3.76
C VAL A 8 -16.11 -10.99 2.37
N GLU A 9 -17.03 -11.92 2.10
CA GLU A 9 -17.06 -12.73 0.87
C GLU A 9 -17.20 -11.89 -0.41
N GLN A 10 -18.00 -10.86 -0.38
CA GLN A 10 -18.18 -9.92 -1.49
C GLN A 10 -18.00 -8.50 -0.95
N PRO A 11 -16.75 -8.03 -0.83
CA PRO A 11 -16.47 -6.76 -0.19
C PRO A 11 -17.00 -5.60 -1.04
N SER A 12 -17.91 -4.83 -0.46
CA SER A 12 -18.32 -3.52 -0.91
C SER A 12 -18.11 -2.53 0.24
N PRO A 13 -17.98 -1.24 0.00
CA PRO A 13 -17.70 -0.28 1.07
C PRO A 13 -18.70 -0.31 2.23
N ASP A 14 -19.98 -0.50 1.95
CA ASP A 14 -21.05 -0.67 2.94
C ASP A 14 -20.88 -1.92 3.79
N LYS A 15 -20.66 -3.09 3.15
CA LYS A 15 -20.42 -4.36 3.85
C LYS A 15 -19.15 -4.33 4.70
N LEU A 16 -18.12 -3.64 4.23
CA LEU A 16 -16.89 -3.45 5.01
C LEU A 16 -17.15 -2.64 6.28
N LEU A 17 -17.91 -1.54 6.19
CA LEU A 17 -18.26 -0.72 7.34
C LEU A 17 -19.21 -1.45 8.29
N GLU A 18 -20.21 -2.18 7.77
CA GLU A 18 -21.11 -3.02 8.57
C GLU A 18 -20.35 -4.09 9.34
N ALA A 19 -19.43 -4.82 8.67
CA ALA A 19 -18.59 -5.82 9.32
C ALA A 19 -17.66 -5.17 10.36
N ALA A 20 -17.06 -4.03 10.04
CA ALA A 20 -16.21 -3.30 10.96
C ALA A 20 -16.99 -2.83 12.21
N ALA A 21 -18.19 -2.33 12.06
CA ALA A 21 -19.05 -1.94 13.17
C ALA A 21 -19.50 -3.14 14.01
N LYS A 22 -20.00 -4.19 13.36
CA LYS A 22 -20.48 -5.42 14.01
C LYS A 22 -19.42 -6.09 14.87
N HIS A 23 -18.19 -6.15 14.38
CA HIS A 23 -17.07 -6.84 15.03
C HIS A 23 -16.14 -5.90 15.79
N GLN A 24 -16.48 -4.62 15.90
CA GLN A 24 -15.64 -3.60 16.56
C GLN A 24 -14.21 -3.61 16.04
N ALA A 25 -14.05 -3.68 14.70
CA ALA A 25 -12.77 -3.70 14.05
C ALA A 25 -11.96 -2.43 14.40
N THR A 26 -10.68 -2.61 14.63
CA THR A 26 -9.77 -1.51 14.97
C THR A 26 -8.87 -1.10 13.81
N ILE A 27 -8.80 -1.93 12.77
CA ILE A 27 -8.00 -1.69 11.58
C ILE A 27 -8.88 -1.96 10.36
N LEU A 28 -8.86 -1.04 9.39
CA LEU A 28 -9.50 -1.19 8.08
C LEU A 28 -8.43 -1.17 7.01
N VAL A 29 -8.39 -2.22 6.17
CA VAL A 29 -7.51 -2.32 5.02
C VAL A 29 -8.36 -2.40 3.76
N THR A 30 -8.25 -1.43 2.86
CA THR A 30 -9.00 -1.41 1.61
C THR A 30 -8.36 -0.49 0.57
N SER A 31 -8.97 -0.34 -0.62
CA SER A 31 -8.45 0.53 -1.68
C SER A 31 -8.80 2.00 -1.47
N PRO A 32 -8.04 2.93 -2.07
CA PRO A 32 -8.40 4.36 -2.13
C PRO A 32 -9.80 4.62 -2.68
N THR A 33 -10.19 3.88 -3.70
CA THR A 33 -11.54 3.97 -4.30
C THR A 33 -12.63 3.65 -3.26
N ALA A 34 -12.44 2.64 -2.40
CA ALA A 34 -13.38 2.32 -1.34
C ALA A 34 -13.46 3.43 -0.28
N TYR A 35 -12.32 4.00 0.14
CA TYR A 35 -12.31 5.15 1.06
C TYR A 35 -13.06 6.35 0.48
N ARG A 36 -12.82 6.68 -0.79
CA ARG A 36 -13.54 7.78 -1.48
C ARG A 36 -15.04 7.55 -1.52
N PHE A 37 -15.48 6.31 -1.78
CA PHE A 37 -16.89 5.97 -1.78
C PHE A 37 -17.52 6.11 -0.37
N MET A 38 -16.81 5.67 0.67
CA MET A 38 -17.27 5.83 2.07
C MET A 38 -17.41 7.30 2.46
N LEU A 39 -16.48 8.16 2.05
CA LEU A 39 -16.56 9.61 2.27
C LEU A 39 -17.78 10.24 1.60
N GLY A 40 -18.05 9.86 0.35
CA GLY A 40 -19.18 10.44 -0.40
C GLY A 40 -20.56 10.00 0.08
N ASN A 41 -20.68 8.83 0.73
CA ASN A 41 -22.01 8.19 0.91
C ASN A 41 -22.27 7.60 2.31
N MET A 42 -21.25 7.45 3.16
CA MET A 42 -21.36 6.62 4.37
C MET A 42 -20.61 7.17 5.58
N THR A 43 -20.45 8.47 5.67
CA THR A 43 -19.67 9.10 6.77
C THR A 43 -20.23 8.81 8.15
N ASP A 44 -21.53 8.69 8.26
CA ASP A 44 -22.28 8.36 9.48
C ASP A 44 -22.10 6.89 9.92
N LYS A 45 -21.65 6.02 9.01
CA LYS A 45 -21.46 4.58 9.25
C LYS A 45 -20.04 4.20 9.64
N ILE A 46 -19.10 5.16 9.64
CA ILE A 46 -17.70 4.88 9.98
C ILE A 46 -17.58 4.54 11.48
N PRO A 47 -17.14 3.32 11.83
CA PRO A 47 -17.13 2.87 13.22
C PRO A 47 -16.11 3.62 14.07
N LYS A 48 -16.53 4.06 15.27
CA LYS A 48 -15.64 4.71 16.24
C LYS A 48 -14.57 3.79 16.81
N SER A 49 -14.67 2.48 16.61
CA SER A 49 -13.64 1.49 16.99
C SER A 49 -12.39 1.55 16.12
N LEU A 50 -12.48 2.11 14.90
CA LEU A 50 -11.33 2.24 14.02
C LEU A 50 -10.27 3.16 14.62
N ARG A 51 -9.04 2.72 14.55
CA ARG A 51 -7.85 3.48 14.99
C ARG A 51 -6.72 3.48 13.96
N LYS A 52 -6.76 2.59 12.96
CA LYS A 52 -5.82 2.55 11.84
C LYS A 52 -6.55 2.27 10.55
N CYS A 53 -6.14 2.95 9.50
CA CYS A 53 -6.63 2.77 8.14
C CYS A 53 -5.43 2.55 7.22
N VAL A 54 -5.50 1.54 6.37
CA VAL A 54 -4.44 1.19 5.42
C VAL A 54 -5.02 1.17 4.02
N SER A 55 -4.31 1.78 3.09
CA SER A 55 -4.66 1.83 1.67
C SER A 55 -3.61 1.09 0.85
N ALA A 56 -4.04 0.32 -0.13
CA ALA A 56 -3.17 -0.31 -1.11
C ALA A 56 -3.93 -0.68 -2.38
N GLY A 57 -3.19 -1.04 -3.43
CA GLY A 57 -3.72 -1.49 -4.72
C GLY A 57 -3.89 -0.38 -5.76
N GLU A 58 -3.93 0.86 -5.34
CA GLU A 58 -4.02 2.06 -6.19
C GLU A 58 -3.27 3.20 -5.50
N THR A 59 -2.92 4.25 -6.23
CA THR A 59 -2.36 5.48 -5.63
C THR A 59 -3.42 6.16 -4.77
N LEU A 60 -3.10 6.48 -3.51
CA LEU A 60 -3.97 7.21 -2.61
C LEU A 60 -4.01 8.71 -3.00
N PRO A 61 -5.15 9.23 -3.50
CA PRO A 61 -5.26 10.64 -3.82
C PRO A 61 -5.19 11.50 -2.55
N TYR A 62 -4.40 12.57 -2.61
CA TYR A 62 -4.25 13.50 -1.49
C TYR A 62 -5.59 14.05 -0.95
N PRO A 63 -6.55 14.46 -1.80
CA PRO A 63 -7.86 14.90 -1.30
C PRO A 63 -8.59 13.82 -0.47
N THR A 64 -8.55 12.55 -0.88
CA THR A 64 -9.16 11.44 -0.15
C THR A 64 -8.48 11.23 1.21
N PHE A 65 -7.15 11.33 1.25
CA PHE A 65 -6.39 11.26 2.51
C PHE A 65 -6.78 12.40 3.47
N GLU A 66 -6.81 13.65 2.98
CA GLU A 66 -7.14 14.81 3.81
C GLU A 66 -8.58 14.77 4.32
N GLU A 67 -9.54 14.47 3.46
CA GLU A 67 -10.95 14.42 3.83
C GLU A 67 -11.20 13.33 4.87
N TRP A 68 -10.62 12.13 4.68
CA TRP A 68 -10.70 11.05 5.67
C TRP A 68 -10.11 11.44 7.01
N LYS A 69 -8.91 12.04 7.01
CA LYS A 69 -8.26 12.52 8.22
C LYS A 69 -9.08 13.61 8.94
N ASN A 70 -9.65 14.54 8.19
CA ASN A 70 -10.45 15.63 8.77
C ASN A 70 -11.75 15.10 9.39
N LEU A 71 -12.37 14.09 8.76
CA LEU A 71 -13.61 13.49 9.22
C LEU A 71 -13.40 12.57 10.45
N THR A 72 -12.36 11.75 10.43
CA THR A 72 -12.18 10.65 11.41
C THR A 72 -11.07 10.89 12.42
N GLY A 73 -10.16 11.83 12.17
CA GLY A 73 -8.91 12.01 12.90
C GLY A 73 -7.84 10.95 12.58
N ILE A 74 -8.14 9.97 11.72
CA ILE A 74 -7.26 8.84 11.41
C ILE A 74 -6.54 9.11 10.09
N LYS A 75 -5.22 9.02 10.09
CA LYS A 75 -4.41 9.06 8.86
C LYS A 75 -4.53 7.72 8.13
N ILE A 76 -4.79 7.75 6.82
CA ILE A 76 -4.67 6.55 5.98
C ILE A 76 -3.18 6.32 5.73
N LEU A 77 -2.70 5.13 6.07
CA LEU A 77 -1.34 4.69 5.75
C LEU A 77 -1.38 4.05 4.37
N ASP A 78 -0.75 4.69 3.41
CA ASP A 78 -0.64 4.15 2.06
C ASP A 78 0.48 3.12 1.96
N GLY A 79 0.39 2.22 0.98
CA GLY A 79 1.42 1.23 0.73
C GLY A 79 1.30 0.55 -0.61
N ILE A 80 2.44 0.11 -1.13
CA ILE A 80 2.52 -0.75 -2.30
C ILE A 80 3.02 -2.13 -1.91
N GLY A 81 2.37 -3.13 -2.44
CA GLY A 81 2.73 -4.53 -2.36
C GLY A 81 2.43 -5.23 -3.66
N SER A 82 2.75 -6.50 -3.73
CA SER A 82 2.39 -7.34 -4.88
C SER A 82 2.08 -8.77 -4.42
N THR A 83 1.41 -9.51 -5.28
CA THR A 83 1.14 -10.95 -5.06
C THR A 83 2.43 -11.72 -4.90
N GLU A 84 3.44 -11.41 -5.70
CA GLU A 84 4.75 -12.03 -5.70
C GLU A 84 5.54 -11.82 -4.39
N MET A 85 5.35 -10.67 -3.77
CA MET A 85 5.99 -10.33 -2.50
C MET A 85 5.09 -10.61 -1.28
N LEU A 86 3.91 -11.19 -1.47
CA LEU A 86 2.90 -11.58 -0.48
C LEU A 86 2.22 -10.44 0.24
N HIS A 87 2.84 -9.28 0.37
CA HIS A 87 2.33 -8.17 1.16
C HIS A 87 2.94 -6.82 0.71
N ILE A 88 2.65 -5.79 1.48
CA ILE A 88 3.20 -4.44 1.34
C ILE A 88 4.68 -4.46 1.69
N PHE A 89 5.52 -3.86 0.84
CA PHE A 89 6.97 -3.74 1.00
C PHE A 89 7.46 -2.28 1.05
N ILE A 90 6.64 -1.31 0.64
CA ILE A 90 6.81 0.13 0.90
C ILE A 90 5.53 0.64 1.51
N SER A 91 5.61 1.41 2.59
CA SER A 91 4.45 1.95 3.27
C SER A 91 4.72 3.27 3.95
N SER A 92 3.69 4.10 4.03
CA SER A 92 3.65 5.24 4.94
C SER A 92 3.69 4.76 6.39
N ARG A 93 4.30 5.58 7.25
CA ARG A 93 4.32 5.39 8.71
C ARG A 93 3.68 6.60 9.38
N GLU A 94 3.02 6.39 10.51
CA GLU A 94 2.36 7.48 11.25
C GLU A 94 3.34 8.60 11.67
N ASP A 95 4.57 8.20 12.00
CA ASP A 95 5.67 9.07 12.44
C ASP A 95 6.52 9.64 11.28
N ALA A 96 6.37 9.09 10.07
CA ALA A 96 7.10 9.50 8.87
C ALA A 96 6.16 9.47 7.66
N LEU A 97 5.07 10.24 7.74
CA LEU A 97 4.10 10.35 6.67
C LEU A 97 4.38 11.58 5.82
N LYS A 98 4.63 11.38 4.54
CA LYS A 98 4.83 12.42 3.54
C LYS A 98 3.66 12.39 2.56
N PRO A 99 2.77 13.39 2.56
CA PRO A 99 1.62 13.41 1.64
C PRO A 99 2.05 13.35 0.17
N GLY A 100 1.36 12.52 -0.62
CA GLY A 100 1.70 12.31 -2.03
C GLY A 100 2.82 11.29 -2.27
N SER A 101 3.36 10.68 -1.20
CA SER A 101 4.31 9.58 -1.26
C SER A 101 3.66 8.30 -0.74
N THR A 102 3.99 7.18 -1.35
CA THR A 102 3.61 5.84 -0.84
C THR A 102 4.31 5.53 0.48
N GLY A 103 5.52 6.05 0.69
CA GLY A 103 6.26 5.90 1.94
C GLY A 103 7.69 5.43 1.78
N LEU A 104 8.16 4.72 2.81
CA LEU A 104 9.51 4.17 2.92
C LEU A 104 9.47 2.64 2.84
N PRO A 105 10.59 1.97 2.47
CA PRO A 105 10.67 0.52 2.56
C PRO A 105 10.35 0.01 3.97
N VAL A 106 9.52 -1.02 4.05
CA VAL A 106 9.21 -1.70 5.30
C VAL A 106 10.49 -2.39 5.82
N PRO A 107 10.76 -2.38 7.13
CA PRO A 107 11.95 -3.02 7.68
C PRO A 107 12.16 -4.45 7.20
N GLY A 108 13.34 -4.73 6.66
CA GLY A 108 13.70 -6.01 6.04
C GLY A 108 13.57 -6.02 4.51
N TYR A 109 12.95 -4.99 3.92
CA TYR A 109 12.92 -4.78 2.48
C TYR A 109 13.88 -3.68 2.06
N GLU A 110 14.42 -3.82 0.87
CA GLU A 110 15.17 -2.79 0.17
C GLU A 110 14.45 -2.47 -1.13
N ALA A 111 14.43 -1.21 -1.51
CA ALA A 111 13.82 -0.74 -2.74
C ALA A 111 14.73 0.26 -3.44
N MET A 112 14.68 0.27 -4.76
CA MET A 112 15.38 1.26 -5.59
C MET A 112 14.58 1.51 -6.87
N VAL A 113 14.83 2.65 -7.50
CA VAL A 113 14.30 2.96 -8.82
C VAL A 113 15.42 2.76 -9.84
N VAL A 114 15.15 1.99 -10.88
CA VAL A 114 16.17 1.59 -11.86
C VAL A 114 15.77 1.90 -13.31
N ASP A 115 16.78 2.01 -14.17
CA ASP A 115 16.62 2.02 -15.62
C ASP A 115 16.44 0.60 -16.20
N GLU A 116 16.30 0.49 -17.52
CA GLU A 116 16.16 -0.80 -18.22
C GLU A 116 17.38 -1.72 -18.05
N SER A 117 18.54 -1.15 -17.76
CA SER A 117 19.81 -1.87 -17.53
C SER A 117 20.01 -2.26 -16.07
N MET A 118 19.07 -1.99 -15.19
CA MET A 118 19.13 -2.21 -13.73
C MET A 118 20.09 -1.28 -13.00
N ASN A 119 20.48 -0.16 -13.58
CA ASN A 119 21.25 0.86 -12.87
C ASN A 119 20.29 1.75 -12.06
N PRO A 120 20.63 2.09 -10.82
CA PRO A 120 19.86 3.08 -10.05
C PRO A 120 19.80 4.42 -10.81
N VAL A 121 18.61 5.02 -10.87
CA VAL A 121 18.44 6.35 -11.46
C VAL A 121 18.62 7.44 -10.40
N PRO A 122 18.95 8.68 -10.79
CA PRO A 122 19.02 9.81 -9.86
C PRO A 122 17.67 10.06 -9.15
N HIS A 123 17.74 10.61 -7.94
CA HIS A 123 16.56 11.00 -7.18
C HIS A 123 15.67 11.93 -8.00
N GLY A 124 14.35 11.78 -7.87
CA GLY A 124 13.36 12.51 -8.67
C GLY A 124 13.20 12.05 -10.13
N THR A 125 13.99 11.06 -10.56
CA THR A 125 13.85 10.48 -11.91
C THR A 125 12.90 9.28 -11.87
N THR A 126 12.00 9.20 -12.85
CA THR A 126 11.09 8.05 -13.01
C THR A 126 11.83 6.86 -13.59
N GLY A 127 11.64 5.70 -12.98
CA GLY A 127 12.16 4.41 -13.44
C GLY A 127 11.32 3.26 -12.95
N GLN A 128 11.79 2.04 -13.15
CA GLN A 128 11.13 0.83 -12.64
C GLN A 128 11.40 0.64 -11.15
N LEU A 129 10.38 0.30 -10.39
CA LEU A 129 10.54 -0.09 -8.99
C LEU A 129 11.11 -1.50 -8.89
N ALA A 130 12.25 -1.62 -8.25
CA ALA A 130 12.92 -2.89 -7.93
C ALA A 130 12.95 -3.08 -6.41
N VAL A 131 12.58 -4.28 -5.94
CA VAL A 131 12.45 -4.59 -4.52
C VAL A 131 13.13 -5.93 -4.22
N ARG A 132 13.77 -6.03 -3.07
CA ARG A 132 14.23 -7.31 -2.49
C ARG A 132 13.95 -7.35 -0.99
N GLY A 133 13.78 -8.56 -0.46
CA GLY A 133 13.45 -8.73 0.95
C GLY A 133 13.22 -10.19 1.32
N PRO A 134 12.62 -10.45 2.50
CA PRO A 134 12.44 -11.80 3.02
C PRO A 134 11.35 -12.61 2.31
N THR A 135 10.59 -12.00 1.41
CA THR A 135 9.53 -12.64 0.62
C THR A 135 9.81 -12.54 -0.87
N GLY A 136 9.18 -13.39 -1.64
CA GLY A 136 9.29 -13.45 -3.09
C GLY A 136 8.55 -14.69 -3.60
N CYS A 137 8.50 -14.87 -4.90
CA CYS A 137 7.93 -16.05 -5.53
C CYS A 137 8.82 -16.62 -6.61
N THR A 138 8.54 -17.87 -6.97
CA THR A 138 9.04 -18.49 -8.18
C THR A 138 7.86 -18.89 -9.03
N TYR A 139 7.80 -18.36 -10.25
CA TYR A 139 6.79 -18.79 -11.23
C TYR A 139 7.12 -20.20 -11.71
N LEU A 140 6.13 -21.10 -11.67
CA LEU A 140 6.28 -22.48 -12.11
C LEU A 140 6.30 -22.52 -13.64
N ASP A 141 7.41 -22.98 -14.21
CA ASP A 141 7.61 -23.19 -15.65
C ASP A 141 7.19 -22.00 -16.54
N ASP A 142 7.37 -20.77 -16.04
CA ASP A 142 6.94 -19.55 -16.70
C ASP A 142 8.14 -18.64 -17.01
N PRO A 143 8.35 -18.24 -18.27
CA PRO A 143 9.47 -17.39 -18.66
C PRO A 143 9.44 -15.97 -18.02
N ARG A 144 8.29 -15.56 -17.45
CA ARG A 144 8.18 -14.31 -16.68
C ARG A 144 9.17 -14.25 -15.52
N GLN A 145 9.58 -15.41 -14.98
CA GLN A 145 10.56 -15.48 -13.89
C GLN A 145 11.85 -14.71 -14.23
N GLN A 146 12.36 -14.85 -15.46
CA GLN A 146 13.58 -14.17 -15.87
C GLN A 146 13.42 -12.65 -16.05
N LYS A 147 12.19 -12.20 -16.32
CA LYS A 147 11.85 -10.76 -16.41
C LYS A 147 11.58 -10.18 -15.05
N TYR A 148 10.93 -10.95 -14.17
CA TYR A 148 10.53 -10.52 -12.85
C TYR A 148 11.70 -10.45 -11.87
N VAL A 149 12.60 -11.44 -11.87
CA VAL A 149 13.79 -11.45 -11.01
C VAL A 149 15.04 -11.18 -11.83
N ARG A 150 15.70 -10.06 -11.57
CA ARG A 150 16.95 -9.68 -12.20
C ARG A 150 17.98 -9.30 -11.14
N ASN A 151 19.15 -9.95 -11.17
CA ASN A 151 20.24 -9.70 -10.22
C ASN A 151 19.83 -9.77 -8.73
N GLY A 152 18.86 -10.64 -8.39
CA GLY A 152 18.33 -10.77 -7.03
C GLY A 152 17.30 -9.71 -6.62
N TRP A 153 16.84 -8.89 -7.57
CA TRP A 153 15.79 -7.90 -7.38
C TRP A 153 14.51 -8.32 -8.11
N ASN A 154 13.38 -8.11 -7.47
CA ASN A 154 12.07 -8.31 -8.05
C ASN A 154 11.62 -6.99 -8.71
N LEU A 155 11.37 -7.01 -10.01
CA LEU A 155 10.82 -5.87 -10.76
C LEU A 155 9.31 -5.89 -10.66
N THR A 156 8.72 -4.89 -10.01
CA THR A 156 7.28 -4.88 -9.73
C THR A 156 6.42 -4.59 -10.96
N GLY A 157 7.02 -3.98 -11.98
CA GLY A 157 6.31 -3.48 -13.16
C GLY A 157 5.74 -2.07 -12.98
N ASP A 158 5.88 -1.50 -11.78
CA ASP A 158 5.40 -0.16 -11.47
C ASP A 158 6.48 0.89 -11.76
N ALA A 159 6.06 2.06 -12.24
CA ALA A 159 6.91 3.24 -12.44
C ALA A 159 6.90 4.09 -11.17
N TYR A 160 8.07 4.39 -10.63
CA TYR A 160 8.25 5.17 -9.41
C TYR A 160 9.34 6.22 -9.54
N GLN A 161 9.33 7.14 -8.60
CA GLN A 161 10.43 8.05 -8.28
C GLN A 161 10.79 7.86 -6.81
N MET A 162 12.05 8.13 -6.47
CA MET A 162 12.51 8.20 -5.09
C MET A 162 13.10 9.59 -4.86
N ASP A 163 12.71 10.25 -3.78
CA ASP A 163 13.28 11.55 -3.44
C ASP A 163 14.58 11.44 -2.64
N GLU A 164 15.19 12.59 -2.32
CA GLU A 164 16.46 12.68 -1.58
C GLU A 164 16.36 12.17 -0.13
N GLU A 165 15.14 12.10 0.43
CA GLU A 165 14.86 11.57 1.76
C GLU A 165 14.57 10.06 1.75
N GLY A 166 14.54 9.42 0.56
CA GLY A 166 14.26 8.01 0.35
C GLY A 166 12.77 7.65 0.29
N PHE A 167 11.88 8.62 0.17
CA PHE A 167 10.45 8.37 -0.03
C PHE A 167 10.14 8.04 -1.50
N PHE A 168 9.27 7.06 -1.68
CA PHE A 168 8.79 6.58 -2.95
C PHE A 168 7.41 7.14 -3.30
#